data_900a545dfc9c0abf068b7147dc28ec66
#
_entry.id   900a545dfc9c0abf068b7147dc28ec66
#
_cell.length_a   1.000
_cell.length_b   1.000
_cell.length_c   1.000
_cell.angle_alpha   90.00
_cell.angle_beta   90.00
_cell.angle_gamma   90.00
#
_symmetry.space_group_name_H-M   'P 1'
#
loop_
_entity.id
_entity.type
_entity.pdbx_description
1 polymer ?
#
loop_
_entity_poly.entity_id
_entity_poly.type
_entity_poly.pdbx_seq_one_letter_code
_entity_poly.pdbx_strand_id
1 'polypeptide(L)'
;PDSVDSVSGSSGDWIVEANFGSEQLADGFEYVNDGETISINMHTDSIEDAEDINIVGVRATLTYSEDETSSGIGCNAPGASNPDPDTITSTMVYNEMNMTESGQNSDGPPSSHSVEVEWYDSSMIGNVSNVSKSQITMGLDSGGIGLGAYALDISVSVGTGGAIGCTHTDDGEDVEYLVELITLEYLSLIHI
;
A
#
# COMPACT_ATOMS: atom_id res chain seq x y z
N PRO A 1 -6.01 -42.57 27.50
CA PRO A 1 -6.46 -41.55 26.58
C PRO A 1 -6.21 -40.21 27.25
N ASP A 2 -5.02 -39.66 26.99
CA ASP A 2 -4.57 -38.44 27.64
C ASP A 2 -5.07 -37.25 26.79
N SER A 3 -5.92 -36.44 27.39
CA SER A 3 -6.44 -35.23 26.84
C SER A 3 -5.35 -34.17 26.84
N VAL A 4 -4.88 -33.80 25.67
CA VAL A 4 -3.94 -32.65 25.41
C VAL A 4 -4.63 -31.30 25.36
N ASP A 5 -5.82 -31.16 25.95
CA ASP A 5 -6.68 -29.97 25.77
C ASP A 5 -6.51 -28.86 26.83
N SER A 6 -5.42 -28.84 27.62
CA SER A 6 -5.30 -27.85 28.70
C SER A 6 -4.14 -26.86 28.57
N VAL A 7 -3.54 -26.70 27.38
CA VAL A 7 -2.38 -25.80 27.19
C VAL A 7 -2.76 -24.42 26.64
N SER A 8 -4.05 -24.13 26.38
CA SER A 8 -4.50 -22.88 25.77
C SER A 8 -4.32 -21.61 26.63
N GLY A 9 -3.91 -21.73 27.88
CA GLY A 9 -3.72 -20.61 28.81
C GLY A 9 -2.32 -20.47 29.43
N SER A 10 -1.40 -21.40 29.17
CA SER A 10 -0.03 -21.30 29.72
C SER A 10 0.86 -20.47 28.76
N SER A 11 1.64 -19.56 29.35
CA SER A 11 2.72 -18.88 28.61
C SER A 11 3.85 -19.86 28.35
N GLY A 12 4.49 -19.75 27.19
CA GLY A 12 5.62 -20.55 26.76
C GLY A 12 6.49 -19.84 25.76
N ASP A 13 7.50 -20.53 25.28
CA ASP A 13 8.36 -20.08 24.20
C ASP A 13 7.90 -20.75 22.90
N TRP A 14 7.80 -19.95 21.82
CA TRP A 14 7.26 -20.38 20.55
C TRP A 14 8.18 -20.01 19.40
N ILE A 15 8.15 -20.81 18.35
CA ILE A 15 8.65 -20.46 17.03
C ILE A 15 7.40 -20.27 16.15
N VAL A 16 7.20 -19.07 15.65
CA VAL A 16 6.08 -18.72 14.77
C VAL A 16 6.60 -18.47 13.37
N GLU A 17 6.26 -19.37 12.46
CA GLU A 17 6.57 -19.23 11.04
C GLU A 17 5.39 -18.54 10.35
N ALA A 18 5.67 -17.47 9.60
CA ALA A 18 4.69 -16.68 8.88
C ALA A 18 4.95 -16.76 7.38
N ASN A 19 3.90 -16.90 6.60
CA ASN A 19 3.92 -16.84 5.15
C ASN A 19 2.92 -15.77 4.68
N PHE A 20 3.46 -14.71 4.08
CA PHE A 20 2.63 -13.63 3.54
C PHE A 20 2.29 -13.92 2.09
N GLY A 21 1.04 -13.64 1.72
CA GLY A 21 0.53 -13.65 0.37
C GLY A 21 -0.16 -12.34 0.03
N SER A 22 -0.66 -12.24 -1.19
CA SER A 22 -1.50 -11.12 -1.59
C SER A 22 -2.66 -11.58 -2.46
N GLU A 23 -3.80 -10.87 -2.34
CA GLU A 23 -4.98 -11.02 -3.19
C GLU A 23 -5.29 -9.68 -3.83
N GLN A 24 -5.43 -9.64 -5.16
CA GLN A 24 -5.73 -8.41 -5.86
C GLN A 24 -7.16 -7.96 -5.56
N LEU A 25 -7.29 -6.75 -4.99
CA LEU A 25 -8.59 -6.13 -4.70
C LEU A 25 -9.06 -5.24 -5.87
N ALA A 26 -8.15 -4.49 -6.48
CA ALA A 26 -8.43 -3.65 -7.65
C ALA A 26 -7.15 -3.32 -8.41
N ASP A 27 -7.31 -3.02 -9.68
CA ASP A 27 -6.29 -2.40 -10.52
C ASP A 27 -6.96 -1.43 -11.50
N GLY A 28 -6.21 -0.48 -12.01
CA GLY A 28 -6.74 0.48 -12.98
C GLY A 28 -5.75 1.54 -13.37
N PHE A 29 -6.28 2.48 -14.14
CA PHE A 29 -5.55 3.60 -14.70
C PHE A 29 -6.47 4.83 -14.69
N GLU A 30 -6.01 5.92 -14.11
CA GLU A 30 -6.77 7.16 -13.98
C GLU A 30 -5.90 8.37 -14.32
N TYR A 31 -6.47 9.34 -15.03
CA TYR A 31 -5.88 10.64 -15.19
C TYR A 31 -6.35 11.56 -14.05
N VAL A 32 -5.40 12.16 -13.34
CA VAL A 32 -5.68 13.05 -12.21
C VAL A 32 -5.18 14.47 -12.54
N ASN A 33 -6.09 15.44 -12.64
CA ASN A 33 -5.71 16.81 -12.92
C ASN A 33 -4.94 17.47 -11.77
N ASP A 34 -4.12 18.46 -12.09
CA ASP A 34 -3.40 19.26 -11.09
C ASP A 34 -4.32 19.82 -10.00
N GLY A 35 -3.95 19.60 -8.76
CA GLY A 35 -4.70 20.04 -7.58
C GLY A 35 -6.00 19.26 -7.31
N GLU A 36 -6.35 18.26 -8.10
CA GLU A 36 -7.50 17.39 -7.85
C GLU A 36 -7.14 16.17 -7.00
N THR A 37 -8.16 15.60 -6.39
CA THR A 37 -8.09 14.30 -5.70
C THR A 37 -9.22 13.42 -6.22
N ILE A 38 -8.90 12.24 -6.68
CA ILE A 38 -9.88 11.20 -7.02
C ILE A 38 -9.93 10.15 -5.91
N SER A 39 -11.07 9.48 -5.78
CA SER A 39 -11.27 8.42 -4.78
C SER A 39 -11.76 7.15 -5.45
N ILE A 40 -10.99 6.07 -5.29
CA ILE A 40 -11.29 4.74 -5.81
C ILE A 40 -11.84 3.91 -4.66
N ASN A 41 -13.12 3.56 -4.76
CA ASN A 41 -13.80 2.78 -3.74
C ASN A 41 -13.81 1.30 -4.11
N MET A 42 -13.46 0.44 -3.18
CA MET A 42 -13.33 -1.00 -3.35
C MET A 42 -14.03 -1.73 -2.20
N HIS A 43 -14.36 -3.00 -2.40
CA HIS A 43 -14.98 -3.83 -1.37
C HIS A 43 -14.55 -5.29 -1.52
N THR A 44 -14.31 -5.98 -0.41
CA THR A 44 -13.88 -7.39 -0.42
C THR A 44 -14.92 -8.36 -0.98
N ASP A 45 -16.17 -7.96 -1.17
CA ASP A 45 -17.19 -8.77 -1.85
C ASP A 45 -16.81 -9.13 -3.31
N SER A 46 -15.81 -8.46 -3.89
CA SER A 46 -15.26 -8.77 -5.21
C SER A 46 -14.33 -10.01 -5.20
N ILE A 47 -13.93 -10.47 -4.03
CA ILE A 47 -13.01 -11.60 -3.84
C ILE A 47 -13.80 -12.81 -3.41
N GLU A 48 -13.60 -13.93 -4.12
CA GLU A 48 -14.25 -15.19 -3.78
C GLU A 48 -13.72 -15.72 -2.44
N ASP A 49 -14.62 -16.15 -1.55
CA ASP A 49 -14.29 -16.69 -0.22
C ASP A 49 -13.41 -15.78 0.65
N ALA A 50 -13.57 -14.44 0.54
CA ALA A 50 -12.77 -13.48 1.31
C ALA A 50 -12.85 -13.68 2.82
N GLU A 51 -13.96 -14.22 3.32
CA GLU A 51 -14.17 -14.56 4.73
C GLU A 51 -13.29 -15.71 5.26
N ASP A 52 -12.77 -16.55 4.36
CA ASP A 52 -11.89 -17.67 4.69
C ASP A 52 -10.40 -17.25 4.66
N ILE A 53 -10.10 -16.01 4.27
CA ILE A 53 -8.74 -15.48 4.16
C ILE A 53 -8.39 -14.64 5.39
N ASN A 54 -7.23 -14.89 5.97
CA ASN A 54 -6.71 -14.04 7.04
C ASN A 54 -6.06 -12.79 6.44
N ILE A 55 -6.85 -11.73 6.25
CA ILE A 55 -6.42 -10.44 5.69
C ILE A 55 -5.81 -9.61 6.83
N VAL A 56 -4.54 -9.25 6.73
CA VAL A 56 -3.78 -8.54 7.77
C VAL A 56 -3.27 -7.18 7.36
N GLY A 57 -3.57 -6.76 6.14
CA GLY A 57 -3.18 -5.45 5.61
C GLY A 57 -3.73 -5.22 4.21
N VAL A 58 -3.46 -4.03 3.70
CA VAL A 58 -3.73 -3.61 2.32
C VAL A 58 -2.58 -2.74 1.83
N ARG A 59 -2.18 -2.95 0.58
CA ARG A 59 -1.15 -2.16 -0.10
C ARG A 59 -1.70 -1.63 -1.40
N ALA A 60 -1.48 -0.35 -1.69
CA ALA A 60 -1.61 0.20 -3.02
C ALA A 60 -0.22 0.54 -3.56
N THR A 61 0.06 0.12 -4.79
CA THR A 61 1.24 0.51 -5.55
C THR A 61 0.79 1.38 -6.71
N LEU A 62 1.35 2.58 -6.81
CA LEU A 62 1.08 3.53 -7.87
C LEU A 62 2.31 3.63 -8.78
N THR A 63 2.05 3.69 -10.10
CA THR A 63 3.09 3.87 -11.13
C THR A 63 2.67 5.01 -12.03
N TYR A 64 3.58 5.92 -12.35
CA TYR A 64 3.34 7.13 -13.12
C TYR A 64 4.59 7.55 -13.88
N SER A 65 4.41 8.35 -14.95
CA SER A 65 5.50 8.79 -15.81
C SER A 65 5.33 10.26 -16.13
N GLU A 66 6.44 10.95 -16.26
CA GLU A 66 6.49 12.33 -16.74
C GLU A 66 5.90 12.43 -18.16
N ASP A 67 4.89 13.26 -18.37
CA ASP A 67 4.24 13.49 -19.65
C ASP A 67 4.22 14.96 -20.09
N GLU A 68 4.91 15.83 -19.36
CA GLU A 68 5.00 17.25 -19.56
C GLU A 68 5.48 17.64 -20.95
N THR A 69 4.90 18.71 -21.50
CA THR A 69 5.31 19.29 -22.76
C THR A 69 6.05 20.60 -22.59
N SER A 70 7.22 20.71 -23.23
CA SER A 70 8.05 21.90 -23.20
C SER A 70 7.99 22.67 -24.54
N SER A 71 7.77 23.98 -24.49
CA SER A 71 7.74 24.83 -25.69
C SER A 71 8.52 26.12 -25.49
N GLY A 72 9.23 26.56 -26.56
CA GLY A 72 9.99 27.81 -26.57
C GLY A 72 11.45 27.62 -26.98
N ILE A 73 12.08 28.71 -27.42
CA ILE A 73 13.48 28.71 -27.89
C ILE A 73 14.49 28.50 -26.72
N GLY A 74 14.06 28.81 -25.51
CA GLY A 74 14.87 28.65 -24.31
C GLY A 74 14.99 27.18 -23.82
N CYS A 75 14.06 26.29 -24.21
CA CYS A 75 14.06 24.89 -23.77
C CYS A 75 15.25 24.08 -24.28
N ASN A 76 15.86 24.49 -25.40
CA ASN A 76 17.04 23.87 -25.98
C ASN A 76 18.35 24.61 -25.65
N ALA A 77 18.32 25.61 -24.78
CA ALA A 77 19.50 26.38 -24.44
C ALA A 77 20.42 25.57 -23.48
N PRO A 78 21.77 25.67 -23.59
CA PRO A 78 22.65 25.06 -22.62
C PRO A 78 22.37 25.61 -21.21
N GLY A 79 21.96 24.71 -20.29
CA GLY A 79 21.58 25.08 -18.92
C GLY A 79 20.07 25.40 -18.77
N ALA A 80 19.24 25.09 -19.76
CA ALA A 80 17.80 25.01 -19.54
C ALA A 80 17.52 24.04 -18.40
N SER A 81 16.69 24.45 -17.44
CA SER A 81 16.26 23.56 -16.36
C SER A 81 15.24 22.56 -16.92
N ASN A 82 15.34 21.33 -16.50
CA ASN A 82 14.25 20.38 -16.62
C ASN A 82 13.04 20.92 -15.84
N PRO A 83 11.83 20.51 -16.17
CA PRO A 83 10.66 20.76 -15.34
C PRO A 83 10.88 20.31 -13.90
N ASP A 84 10.19 20.93 -12.97
CA ASP A 84 10.16 20.44 -11.60
C ASP A 84 9.28 19.18 -11.57
N PRO A 85 9.70 18.10 -10.88
CA PRO A 85 8.94 16.86 -10.86
C PRO A 85 7.59 17.04 -10.19
N ASP A 86 6.59 16.34 -10.69
CA ASP A 86 5.27 16.30 -10.08
C ASP A 86 5.28 15.47 -8.82
N THR A 87 4.37 15.78 -7.94
CA THR A 87 4.19 15.03 -6.70
C THR A 87 2.84 14.30 -6.75
N ILE A 88 2.90 12.99 -6.69
CA ILE A 88 1.74 12.10 -6.61
C ILE A 88 1.60 11.64 -5.17
N THR A 89 0.46 11.93 -4.55
CA THR A 89 0.16 11.55 -3.17
C THR A 89 -0.96 10.53 -3.16
N SER A 90 -0.75 9.43 -2.44
CA SER A 90 -1.76 8.39 -2.24
C SER A 90 -2.11 8.26 -0.77
N THR A 91 -3.40 8.10 -0.47
CA THR A 91 -3.90 7.80 0.87
C THR A 91 -4.76 6.55 0.81
N MET A 92 -4.30 5.49 1.47
CA MET A 92 -5.09 4.28 1.67
C MET A 92 -5.91 4.41 2.93
N VAL A 93 -7.22 4.15 2.82
CA VAL A 93 -8.19 4.24 3.93
C VAL A 93 -8.89 2.91 4.11
N TYR A 94 -8.88 2.41 5.34
CA TYR A 94 -9.64 1.26 5.76
C TYR A 94 -10.21 1.50 7.18
N ASN A 95 -11.53 1.58 7.31
CA ASN A 95 -12.21 1.97 8.54
C ASN A 95 -11.67 3.31 9.12
N GLU A 96 -11.15 3.30 10.35
CA GLU A 96 -10.53 4.46 11.01
C GLU A 96 -9.02 4.56 10.74
N MET A 97 -8.44 3.57 10.06
CA MET A 97 -7.02 3.55 9.71
C MET A 97 -6.80 4.24 8.37
N ASN A 98 -5.77 5.06 8.31
CA ASN A 98 -5.30 5.63 7.06
C ASN A 98 -3.78 5.79 7.09
N MET A 99 -3.19 5.72 5.90
CA MET A 99 -1.77 5.97 5.68
C MET A 99 -1.63 6.78 4.39
N THR A 100 -0.74 7.74 4.40
CA THR A 100 -0.45 8.59 3.25
C THR A 100 1.02 8.51 2.90
N GLU A 101 1.31 8.31 1.62
CA GLU A 101 2.65 8.32 1.06
C GLU A 101 2.66 9.17 -0.21
N SER A 102 3.84 9.69 -0.57
CA SER A 102 4.03 10.49 -1.77
C SER A 102 5.26 10.05 -2.52
N GLY A 103 5.19 10.14 -3.83
CA GLY A 103 6.31 9.95 -4.74
C GLY A 103 6.38 11.07 -5.75
N GLN A 104 7.49 11.15 -6.47
CA GLN A 104 7.71 12.12 -7.53
C GLN A 104 8.02 11.39 -8.82
N ASN A 105 7.52 11.92 -9.95
CA ASN A 105 7.97 11.50 -11.26
C ASN A 105 9.36 12.07 -11.57
N SER A 106 9.97 11.61 -12.61
CA SER A 106 11.23 12.14 -13.13
C SER A 106 11.35 11.80 -14.60
N ASP A 107 12.09 12.63 -15.34
CA ASP A 107 12.51 12.30 -16.71
C ASP A 107 13.16 10.92 -16.76
N GLY A 108 12.56 9.97 -17.46
CA GLY A 108 13.13 8.61 -17.62
C GLY A 108 12.11 7.49 -17.49
N PRO A 109 12.50 6.36 -16.88
CA PRO A 109 11.58 5.25 -16.67
C PRO A 109 10.47 5.64 -15.69
N PRO A 110 9.30 4.96 -15.75
CA PRO A 110 8.22 5.20 -14.80
C PRO A 110 8.68 5.16 -13.35
N SER A 111 8.20 6.09 -12.55
CA SER A 111 8.38 6.15 -11.10
C SER A 111 7.25 5.38 -10.40
N SER A 112 7.50 4.94 -9.19
CA SER A 112 6.46 4.28 -8.38
C SER A 112 6.66 4.53 -6.89
N HIS A 113 5.57 4.51 -6.15
CA HIS A 113 5.58 4.41 -4.70
C HIS A 113 4.45 3.51 -4.21
N SER A 114 4.53 3.09 -2.95
CA SER A 114 3.49 2.26 -2.34
C SER A 114 3.06 2.86 -1.01
N VAL A 115 1.76 2.76 -0.73
CA VAL A 115 1.16 3.06 0.57
C VAL A 115 0.57 1.79 1.15
N GLU A 116 0.79 1.54 2.44
CA GLU A 116 0.42 0.29 3.10
C GLU A 116 -0.19 0.54 4.47
N VAL A 117 -1.27 -0.17 4.78
CA VAL A 117 -1.91 -0.20 6.11
C VAL A 117 -1.94 -1.64 6.58
N GLU A 118 -1.36 -1.90 7.75
CA GLU A 118 -1.29 -3.23 8.36
C GLU A 118 -1.92 -3.20 9.76
N TRP A 119 -2.48 -4.33 10.20
CA TRP A 119 -3.14 -4.46 11.50
C TRP A 119 -2.80 -5.75 12.25
N TYR A 120 -1.71 -6.42 11.90
CA TYR A 120 -1.18 -7.55 12.67
C TYR A 120 -0.02 -7.11 13.59
N ASP A 121 0.25 -7.92 14.60
CA ASP A 121 1.38 -7.69 15.50
C ASP A 121 2.61 -8.47 15.05
N SER A 122 3.51 -7.81 14.35
CA SER A 122 4.75 -8.41 13.84
C SER A 122 5.66 -8.96 14.93
N SER A 123 5.50 -8.53 16.19
CA SER A 123 6.28 -9.08 17.32
C SER A 123 5.89 -10.52 17.68
N MET A 124 4.77 -11.00 17.15
CA MET A 124 4.30 -12.39 17.32
C MET A 124 4.88 -13.35 16.27
N ILE A 125 5.81 -12.90 15.43
CA ILE A 125 6.48 -13.70 14.40
C ILE A 125 7.93 -14.00 14.80
N GLY A 126 8.40 -15.20 14.46
CA GLY A 126 9.75 -15.67 14.79
C GLY A 126 9.84 -16.32 16.18
N ASN A 127 10.89 -16.01 16.95
CA ASN A 127 11.07 -16.54 18.31
C ASN A 127 10.34 -15.64 19.30
N VAL A 128 9.27 -16.14 19.88
CA VAL A 128 8.41 -15.40 20.82
C VAL A 128 8.41 -16.10 22.18
N SER A 129 8.72 -15.33 23.24
CA SER A 129 8.89 -15.88 24.60
C SER A 129 7.85 -15.33 25.56
N ASN A 130 7.45 -16.16 26.52
CA ASN A 130 6.50 -15.82 27.60
C ASN A 130 5.12 -15.39 27.08
N VAL A 131 4.67 -15.92 25.95
CA VAL A 131 3.33 -15.69 25.41
C VAL A 131 2.50 -16.96 25.38
N SER A 132 1.19 -16.83 25.43
CA SER A 132 0.27 -17.94 25.21
C SER A 132 -0.04 -18.09 23.71
N LYS A 133 -0.48 -19.29 23.30
CA LYS A 133 -0.98 -19.50 21.94
C LYS A 133 -2.11 -18.53 21.58
N SER A 134 -2.97 -18.21 22.55
CA SER A 134 -4.07 -17.24 22.35
C SER A 134 -3.56 -15.83 22.03
N GLN A 135 -2.47 -15.38 22.65
CA GLN A 135 -1.87 -14.07 22.34
C GLN A 135 -1.28 -14.04 20.94
N ILE A 136 -0.62 -15.13 20.49
CA ILE A 136 -0.14 -15.26 19.11
C ILE A 136 -1.31 -15.18 18.13
N THR A 137 -2.38 -15.97 18.36
CA THR A 137 -3.57 -15.93 17.53
C THR A 137 -4.20 -14.53 17.49
N MET A 138 -4.35 -13.86 18.63
CA MET A 138 -4.91 -12.51 18.70
C MET A 138 -4.07 -11.46 17.96
N GLY A 139 -2.74 -11.66 17.89
CA GLY A 139 -1.84 -10.75 17.19
C GLY A 139 -1.76 -11.00 15.68
N LEU A 140 -2.00 -12.24 15.23
CA LEU A 140 -1.78 -12.63 13.83
C LEU A 140 -3.07 -12.96 13.07
N ASP A 141 -4.17 -13.25 13.76
CA ASP A 141 -5.46 -13.54 13.15
C ASP A 141 -6.33 -12.28 13.17
N SER A 142 -6.69 -11.81 12.00
CA SER A 142 -7.51 -10.59 11.85
C SER A 142 -8.93 -10.75 12.40
N GLY A 143 -9.44 -11.98 12.56
CA GLY A 143 -10.81 -12.24 13.00
C GLY A 143 -11.86 -11.62 12.08
N GLY A 144 -11.55 -11.44 10.81
CA GLY A 144 -12.41 -10.79 9.82
C GLY A 144 -12.32 -9.25 9.79
N ILE A 145 -11.36 -8.65 10.50
CA ILE A 145 -11.14 -7.19 10.45
C ILE A 145 -10.91 -6.73 9.01
N GLY A 146 -10.23 -7.49 8.18
CA GLY A 146 -9.93 -7.13 6.79
C GLY A 146 -11.11 -7.13 5.81
N LEU A 147 -12.33 -7.47 6.25
CA LEU A 147 -13.51 -7.50 5.37
C LEU A 147 -14.20 -6.12 5.29
N GLY A 148 -14.72 -5.77 4.13
CA GLY A 148 -15.54 -4.58 3.93
C GLY A 148 -14.99 -3.61 2.87
N ALA A 149 -15.24 -2.32 3.11
CA ALA A 149 -14.96 -1.25 2.18
C ALA A 149 -13.55 -0.65 2.39
N TYR A 150 -12.91 -0.34 1.27
CA TYR A 150 -11.62 0.34 1.20
C TYR A 150 -11.73 1.55 0.28
N ALA A 151 -10.90 2.56 0.50
CA ALA A 151 -10.73 3.66 -0.43
C ALA A 151 -9.25 3.97 -0.66
N LEU A 152 -8.90 4.27 -1.92
CA LEU A 152 -7.63 4.83 -2.31
C LEU A 152 -7.87 6.22 -2.86
N ASP A 153 -7.39 7.24 -2.15
CA ASP A 153 -7.41 8.62 -2.63
C ASP A 153 -6.07 8.92 -3.32
N ILE A 154 -6.14 9.46 -4.53
CA ILE A 154 -4.96 9.83 -5.32
C ILE A 154 -5.07 11.32 -5.64
N SER A 155 -4.03 12.08 -5.34
CA SER A 155 -3.92 13.49 -5.70
C SER A 155 -2.60 13.79 -6.42
N VAL A 156 -2.64 14.74 -7.34
CA VAL A 156 -1.50 15.20 -8.13
C VAL A 156 -1.26 16.67 -7.84
N SER A 157 0.01 17.03 -7.71
CA SER A 157 0.47 18.42 -7.68
C SER A 157 1.59 18.57 -8.69
N VAL A 158 1.29 19.28 -9.76
CA VAL A 158 2.18 19.49 -10.90
C VAL A 158 3.29 20.49 -10.57
N GLY A 159 4.52 20.15 -10.96
CA GLY A 159 5.70 20.97 -10.85
C GLY A 159 6.08 21.62 -12.17
N THR A 160 5.59 22.82 -12.45
CA THR A 160 5.80 23.43 -13.79
C THR A 160 7.20 23.96 -14.04
N GLY A 161 8.10 24.07 -13.11
CA GLY A 161 9.46 24.60 -13.31
C GLY A 161 9.55 25.68 -14.40
N GLY A 162 10.60 26.40 -14.49
CA GLY A 162 10.70 27.41 -15.56
C GLY A 162 12.11 27.93 -15.85
N ALA A 163 12.45 28.01 -17.13
CA ALA A 163 13.63 28.72 -17.61
C ALA A 163 13.20 29.91 -18.47
N ILE A 164 14.06 30.95 -18.55
CA ILE A 164 13.81 32.11 -19.37
C ILE A 164 13.64 31.70 -20.86
N GLY A 165 12.44 31.88 -21.42
CA GLY A 165 12.11 31.53 -22.80
C GLY A 165 11.75 30.06 -23.02
N CYS A 166 11.55 29.27 -21.97
CA CYS A 166 10.97 27.96 -21.98
C CYS A 166 9.67 27.95 -21.14
N THR A 167 8.60 27.48 -21.71
CA THR A 167 7.32 27.29 -21.02
C THR A 167 7.06 25.79 -20.92
N HIS A 168 6.82 25.34 -19.74
CA HIS A 168 6.38 23.98 -19.44
C HIS A 168 4.88 24.00 -19.22
N THR A 169 4.16 23.04 -19.77
CA THR A 169 2.72 22.88 -19.58
C THR A 169 2.42 21.44 -19.25
N ASP A 170 1.75 21.30 -18.16
CA ASP A 170 1.25 20.04 -17.65
C ASP A 170 -0.06 20.33 -16.90
N ASP A 171 -1.08 19.50 -17.14
CA ASP A 171 -2.42 19.67 -16.57
C ASP A 171 -2.76 18.58 -15.55
N GLY A 172 -1.87 17.59 -15.32
CA GLY A 172 -2.08 16.44 -14.43
C GLY A 172 -1.30 15.22 -14.86
N GLU A 173 -1.54 14.09 -14.22
CA GLU A 173 -0.78 12.84 -14.40
C GLU A 173 -1.65 11.64 -14.70
N ASP A 174 -1.12 10.77 -15.54
CA ASP A 174 -1.62 9.42 -15.76
C ASP A 174 -1.07 8.48 -14.68
N VAL A 175 -1.95 7.97 -13.82
CA VAL A 175 -1.58 7.11 -12.69
C VAL A 175 -2.16 5.71 -12.87
N GLU A 176 -1.29 4.71 -13.01
CA GLU A 176 -1.65 3.29 -12.90
C GLU A 176 -1.60 2.89 -11.43
N TYR A 177 -2.59 2.14 -10.97
CA TYR A 177 -2.63 1.63 -9.59
C TYR A 177 -2.94 0.14 -9.53
N LEU A 178 -2.34 -0.52 -8.54
CA LEU A 178 -2.65 -1.89 -8.12
C LEU A 178 -2.90 -1.89 -6.62
N VAL A 179 -4.04 -2.39 -6.20
CA VAL A 179 -4.40 -2.55 -4.78
C VAL A 179 -4.50 -4.04 -4.45
N GLU A 180 -3.73 -4.46 -3.45
CA GLU A 180 -3.66 -5.83 -2.99
C GLU A 180 -3.98 -5.91 -1.49
N LEU A 181 -4.79 -6.89 -1.10
CA LEU A 181 -4.91 -7.29 0.30
C LEU A 181 -3.68 -8.10 0.68
N ILE A 182 -3.12 -7.82 1.85
CA ILE A 182 -2.03 -8.61 2.42
C ILE A 182 -2.63 -9.72 3.26
N THR A 183 -2.28 -10.96 2.95
CA THR A 183 -2.77 -12.15 3.64
C THR A 183 -1.67 -12.79 4.46
N LEU A 184 -2.02 -13.47 5.54
CA LEU A 184 -1.09 -14.13 6.44
C LEU A 184 -1.55 -15.54 6.78
N GLU A 185 -0.73 -16.51 6.42
CA GLU A 185 -0.78 -17.86 6.97
C GLU A 185 0.34 -18.03 7.99
N TYR A 186 0.07 -18.65 9.13
CA TYR A 186 1.10 -18.88 10.14
C TYR A 186 0.98 -20.23 10.83
N LEU A 187 2.13 -20.74 11.27
CA LEU A 187 2.27 -21.96 12.06
C LEU A 187 3.01 -21.64 13.35
N SER A 188 2.39 -21.92 14.49
CA SER A 188 3.02 -21.76 15.80
C SER A 188 3.44 -23.13 16.37
N LEU A 189 4.74 -23.28 16.59
CA LEU A 189 5.35 -24.48 17.19
C LEU A 189 5.81 -24.15 18.60
N ILE A 190 5.39 -24.95 19.59
CA ILE A 190 5.88 -24.77 20.96
C ILE A 190 7.34 -25.21 21.03
N HIS A 191 8.19 -24.36 21.59
CA HIS A 191 9.58 -24.70 21.89
C HIS A 191 9.66 -25.18 23.33
N ILE A 192 9.95 -26.48 23.53
CA ILE A 192 10.10 -27.11 24.84
C ILE A 192 11.55 -27.02 25.30
#